data_320dc4513df25390b39b9c26f72b87e6
#
_entry.id   320dc4513df25390b39b9c26f72b87e6
#
_cell.length_a   1.000
_cell.length_b   1.000
_cell.length_c   1.000
_cell.angle_alpha   90.00
_cell.angle_beta   90.00
_cell.angle_gamma   90.00
#
_symmetry.space_group_name_H-M   'P 1'
#
loop_
_entity.id
_entity.type
_entity.pdbx_description
1 polymer ?
#
loop_
_entity_poly.entity_id
_entity_poly.type
_entity_poly.pdbx_seq_one_letter_code
_entity_poly.pdbx_strand_id
1 'polypeptide(L)'
;MDLDITIQRGEAGKPVVIFIHGLGMDKNFWTDPLGTKIFARNIPLRVFAATRPRPASIKSGTTLTIGRVPKKIDTLWTVLRDSGFNVLCWSQRRPVGPINAALEELDEIIQRARRLFPKRAVTLIGHSRGGLIARKSMERKIPGVKALITLSTPHAGSSLSRIGKRLSPLSAFLKGLLPKDTHNTVSEVLKNLTDLLEGSALKELMPGSDFFMNLKDSPDDGVKYMSFGGTKTELLTLYKWKKQGDKFYPKPVLIIPDSLIKIFPASLLPDELKPGKGDFMVTAESSVLPWAEKHINLPVNHISIIWNRRVINSVTEVLEGI
;
A
#
# COMPACT_ATOMS: atom_id res chain seq x y z
N MET A 1 -5.14 22.18 -16.15
CA MET A 1 -4.80 20.80 -16.57
C MET A 1 -5.75 19.87 -15.82
N ASP A 2 -6.49 19.04 -16.53
CA ASP A 2 -7.44 18.10 -15.91
C ASP A 2 -6.72 17.03 -15.07
N LEU A 3 -7.35 16.64 -13.96
CA LEU A 3 -6.90 15.51 -13.16
C LEU A 3 -7.14 14.20 -13.91
N ASP A 4 -6.18 13.28 -13.84
CA ASP A 4 -6.32 11.93 -14.40
C ASP A 4 -7.18 11.07 -13.43
N ILE A 5 -8.50 11.07 -13.66
CA ILE A 5 -9.50 10.48 -12.78
C ILE A 5 -10.12 9.24 -13.42
N THR A 6 -10.33 8.21 -12.60
CA THR A 6 -11.19 7.07 -12.94
C THR A 6 -12.46 7.12 -12.10
N ILE A 7 -13.63 7.06 -12.74
CA ILE A 7 -14.94 7.07 -12.11
C ILE A 7 -15.73 5.89 -12.64
N GLN A 8 -16.32 5.12 -11.72
CA GLN A 8 -17.28 4.06 -12.06
C GLN A 8 -18.57 4.31 -11.28
N ARG A 9 -19.67 4.45 -12.02
CA ARG A 9 -20.99 4.59 -11.45
C ARG A 9 -21.51 3.21 -11.06
N GLY A 10 -22.03 3.12 -9.87
CA GLY A 10 -22.68 1.95 -9.33
C GLY A 10 -24.21 2.09 -9.31
N GLU A 11 -24.83 1.39 -8.38
CA GLU A 11 -26.27 1.37 -8.16
C GLU A 11 -26.78 2.69 -7.57
N ALA A 12 -27.99 3.03 -7.93
CA ALA A 12 -28.69 4.16 -7.32
C ALA A 12 -28.89 3.91 -5.81
N GLY A 13 -28.47 4.86 -4.98
CA GLY A 13 -28.59 4.73 -3.53
C GLY A 13 -27.30 4.39 -2.81
N LYS A 14 -26.38 3.70 -3.41
CA LYS A 14 -25.09 3.35 -2.81
C LYS A 14 -24.21 4.60 -2.55
N PRO A 15 -23.42 4.60 -1.47
CA PRO A 15 -22.47 5.68 -1.16
C PRO A 15 -21.39 5.82 -2.23
N VAL A 16 -20.66 6.92 -2.17
CA VAL A 16 -19.52 7.21 -3.03
C VAL A 16 -18.24 6.94 -2.27
N VAL A 17 -17.36 6.13 -2.83
CA VAL A 17 -16.06 5.79 -2.25
C VAL A 17 -14.95 6.46 -3.05
N ILE A 18 -14.15 7.29 -2.39
CA ILE A 18 -13.00 7.97 -2.98
C ILE A 18 -11.72 7.30 -2.48
N PHE A 19 -10.94 6.77 -3.41
CA PHE A 19 -9.69 6.07 -3.11
C PHE A 19 -8.49 6.98 -3.33
N ILE A 20 -7.59 7.01 -2.33
CA ILE A 20 -6.40 7.87 -2.30
C ILE A 20 -5.18 6.97 -2.21
N HIS A 21 -4.35 6.98 -3.26
CA HIS A 21 -3.14 6.14 -3.33
C HIS A 21 -1.98 6.70 -2.48
N GLY A 22 -1.00 5.85 -2.22
CA GLY A 22 0.19 6.15 -1.43
C GLY A 22 1.24 6.97 -2.17
N LEU A 23 2.37 7.15 -1.50
CA LEU A 23 3.53 7.90 -1.98
C LEU A 23 4.08 7.31 -3.28
N GLY A 24 4.29 8.16 -4.29
CA GLY A 24 4.91 7.77 -5.56
C GLY A 24 4.09 6.84 -6.44
N MET A 25 2.85 6.54 -6.08
CA MET A 25 1.95 5.66 -6.82
C MET A 25 1.04 6.46 -7.78
N ASP A 26 0.21 5.76 -8.53
CA ASP A 26 -0.86 6.30 -9.37
C ASP A 26 -2.21 5.61 -9.06
N LYS A 27 -3.27 6.01 -9.74
CA LYS A 27 -4.61 5.41 -9.58
C LYS A 27 -4.66 3.91 -9.89
N ASN A 28 -3.73 3.41 -10.74
CA ASN A 28 -3.69 2.01 -11.11
C ASN A 28 -3.35 1.10 -9.93
N PHE A 29 -2.75 1.65 -8.87
CA PHE A 29 -2.60 0.92 -7.61
C PHE A 29 -3.93 0.30 -7.14
N TRP A 30 -5.03 0.99 -7.36
CA TRP A 30 -6.38 0.55 -7.03
C TRP A 30 -7.05 -0.21 -8.17
N THR A 31 -6.98 0.34 -9.40
CA THR A 31 -7.80 -0.10 -10.55
C THR A 31 -7.15 -1.21 -11.36
N ASP A 32 -5.82 -1.20 -11.48
CA ASP A 32 -5.01 -2.17 -12.21
C ASP A 32 -3.61 -2.29 -11.60
N PRO A 33 -3.46 -3.05 -10.49
CA PRO A 33 -2.15 -3.20 -9.86
C PRO A 33 -1.10 -3.90 -10.74
N LEU A 34 -1.49 -4.47 -11.88
CA LEU A 34 -0.55 -5.02 -12.85
C LEU A 34 0.11 -3.93 -13.70
N GLY A 35 -0.59 -2.80 -13.91
CA GLY A 35 -0.13 -1.65 -14.68
C GLY A 35 0.33 -0.46 -13.82
N THR A 36 0.40 -0.60 -12.50
CA THR A 36 0.77 0.48 -11.58
C THR A 36 2.18 1.00 -11.85
N LYS A 37 2.31 2.32 -11.83
CA LYS A 37 3.62 3.00 -11.80
C LYS A 37 3.96 3.37 -10.37
N ILE A 38 5.18 3.06 -9.95
CA ILE A 38 5.77 3.55 -8.70
C ILE A 38 6.96 4.44 -9.07
N PHE A 39 6.95 5.72 -8.63
CA PHE A 39 7.96 6.73 -9.00
C PHE A 39 8.13 6.87 -10.51
N ALA A 40 7.00 6.93 -11.25
CA ALA A 40 6.94 7.00 -12.72
C ALA A 40 7.57 5.79 -13.45
N ARG A 41 7.90 4.70 -12.75
CA ARG A 41 8.43 3.46 -13.31
C ARG A 41 7.41 2.35 -13.23
N ASN A 42 7.34 1.52 -14.26
CA ASN A 42 6.49 0.34 -14.29
C ASN A 42 7.07 -0.73 -13.36
N ILE A 43 6.57 -0.81 -12.12
CA ILE A 43 6.89 -1.90 -11.21
C ILE A 43 5.71 -2.86 -11.24
N PRO A 44 5.89 -4.09 -11.69
CA PRO A 44 4.80 -5.06 -11.71
C PRO A 44 4.43 -5.47 -10.28
N LEU A 45 3.48 -4.79 -9.64
CA LEU A 45 3.02 -5.11 -8.27
C LEU A 45 2.55 -6.57 -8.13
N ARG A 46 2.16 -7.20 -9.24
CA ARG A 46 1.84 -8.63 -9.28
C ARG A 46 2.92 -9.53 -8.67
N VAL A 47 4.18 -9.09 -8.71
CA VAL A 47 5.31 -9.83 -8.12
C VAL A 47 5.13 -9.97 -6.60
N PHE A 48 4.59 -8.95 -5.94
CA PHE A 48 4.30 -8.98 -4.50
C PHE A 48 3.06 -9.81 -4.12
N ALA A 49 2.26 -10.19 -5.12
CA ALA A 49 1.15 -11.11 -4.95
C ALA A 49 1.53 -12.57 -5.32
N ALA A 50 2.81 -12.83 -5.62
CA ALA A 50 3.28 -14.16 -5.96
C ALA A 50 3.06 -15.13 -4.79
N THR A 51 2.53 -16.31 -5.12
CA THR A 51 2.30 -17.39 -4.16
C THR A 51 3.35 -18.48 -4.33
N ARG A 52 3.52 -19.29 -3.28
CA ARG A 52 4.46 -20.44 -3.34
C ARG A 52 4.15 -21.31 -4.56
N PRO A 53 5.17 -21.68 -5.37
CA PRO A 53 4.99 -22.60 -6.49
C PRO A 53 4.51 -23.98 -6.01
N ARG A 54 3.72 -24.65 -6.82
CA ARG A 54 3.35 -26.05 -6.55
C ARG A 54 4.47 -26.99 -6.97
N PRO A 55 4.59 -28.16 -6.31
CA PRO A 55 5.48 -29.22 -6.80
C PRO A 55 5.20 -29.56 -8.27
N ALA A 56 6.24 -29.83 -9.06
CA ALA A 56 6.13 -30.13 -10.48
C ALA A 56 6.92 -31.38 -10.84
N SER A 57 6.39 -32.17 -11.78
CA SER A 57 7.08 -33.37 -12.27
C SER A 57 8.25 -33.03 -13.24
N ILE A 58 8.15 -31.89 -13.91
CA ILE A 58 9.15 -31.39 -14.86
C ILE A 58 9.60 -30.00 -14.42
N LYS A 59 10.91 -29.78 -14.42
CA LYS A 59 11.49 -28.47 -14.15
C LYS A 59 11.57 -27.68 -15.45
N SER A 60 10.88 -26.54 -15.55
CA SER A 60 11.14 -25.59 -16.62
C SER A 60 12.41 -24.78 -16.30
N GLY A 61 13.35 -24.78 -17.17
CA GLY A 61 14.58 -24.00 -17.41
C GLY A 61 15.30 -23.25 -16.29
N THR A 62 14.64 -22.62 -15.33
CA THR A 62 15.28 -21.75 -14.33
C THR A 62 15.47 -22.45 -12.99
N THR A 63 16.66 -22.28 -12.40
CA THR A 63 16.97 -22.83 -11.06
C THR A 63 16.30 -22.07 -9.93
N LEU A 64 15.96 -20.79 -10.15
CA LEU A 64 15.30 -19.90 -9.21
C LEU A 64 13.99 -19.35 -9.77
N THR A 65 12.99 -19.15 -8.89
CA THR A 65 11.70 -18.55 -9.24
C THR A 65 11.16 -17.70 -8.10
N ILE A 66 10.45 -16.62 -8.45
CA ILE A 66 9.70 -15.79 -7.47
C ILE A 66 8.36 -16.43 -7.08
N GLY A 67 8.02 -17.56 -7.64
CA GLY A 67 6.77 -18.24 -7.39
C GLY A 67 5.74 -18.05 -8.50
N ARG A 68 4.49 -18.34 -8.19
CA ARG A 68 3.38 -18.22 -9.12
C ARG A 68 2.75 -16.84 -9.02
N VAL A 69 3.01 -16.02 -10.01
CA VAL A 69 2.43 -14.66 -10.12
C VAL A 69 0.99 -14.79 -10.64
N PRO A 70 -0.01 -14.19 -9.95
CA PRO A 70 -1.39 -14.22 -10.41
C PRO A 70 -1.57 -13.41 -11.71
N LYS A 71 -2.52 -13.83 -12.54
CA LYS A 71 -2.90 -13.11 -13.76
C LYS A 71 -3.84 -11.94 -13.48
N LYS A 72 -4.62 -12.03 -12.40
CA LYS A 72 -5.58 -11.01 -11.95
C LYS A 72 -5.48 -10.87 -10.44
N ILE A 73 -5.66 -9.66 -9.96
CA ILE A 73 -5.76 -9.32 -8.54
C ILE A 73 -7.06 -8.55 -8.35
N ASP A 74 -7.94 -9.07 -7.49
CA ASP A 74 -9.15 -8.36 -7.09
C ASP A 74 -8.81 -7.47 -5.90
N THR A 75 -8.70 -6.17 -6.14
CA THR A 75 -8.46 -5.15 -5.12
C THR A 75 -9.76 -4.75 -4.43
N LEU A 76 -9.65 -4.02 -3.33
CA LEU A 76 -10.80 -3.40 -2.68
C LEU A 76 -11.61 -2.54 -3.67
N TRP A 77 -10.95 -1.81 -4.59
CA TRP A 77 -11.62 -1.07 -5.66
C TRP A 77 -12.47 -1.97 -6.56
N THR A 78 -11.88 -3.05 -7.10
CA THR A 78 -12.59 -3.93 -8.03
C THR A 78 -13.77 -4.61 -7.38
N VAL A 79 -13.61 -5.04 -6.13
CA VAL A 79 -14.71 -5.69 -5.38
C VAL A 79 -15.84 -4.70 -5.09
N LEU A 80 -15.55 -3.50 -4.61
CA LEU A 80 -16.59 -2.49 -4.34
C LEU A 80 -17.30 -2.04 -5.62
N ARG A 81 -16.55 -1.83 -6.72
CA ARG A 81 -17.14 -1.56 -8.03
C ARG A 81 -18.12 -2.66 -8.45
N ASP A 82 -17.68 -3.92 -8.37
CA ASP A 82 -18.48 -5.08 -8.80
C ASP A 82 -19.65 -5.36 -7.85
N SER A 83 -19.60 -4.83 -6.62
CA SER A 83 -20.70 -4.81 -5.65
C SER A 83 -21.62 -3.59 -5.78
N GLY A 84 -21.52 -2.83 -6.86
CA GLY A 84 -22.43 -1.73 -7.18
C GLY A 84 -22.16 -0.40 -6.45
N PHE A 85 -21.02 -0.23 -5.78
CA PHE A 85 -20.67 1.06 -5.17
C PHE A 85 -20.20 2.06 -6.23
N ASN A 86 -20.46 3.36 -5.98
CA ASN A 86 -19.90 4.43 -6.78
C ASN A 86 -18.44 4.63 -6.34
N VAL A 87 -17.48 4.46 -7.24
CA VAL A 87 -16.06 4.49 -6.87
C VAL A 87 -15.29 5.50 -7.72
N LEU A 88 -14.43 6.29 -7.07
CA LEU A 88 -13.56 7.29 -7.69
C LEU A 88 -12.13 7.13 -7.20
N CYS A 89 -11.17 7.31 -8.10
CA CYS A 89 -9.76 7.52 -7.76
C CYS A 89 -9.11 8.42 -8.81
N TRP A 90 -7.96 8.97 -8.47
CA TRP A 90 -7.18 9.79 -9.41
C TRP A 90 -5.68 9.56 -9.21
N SER A 91 -4.89 9.90 -10.22
CA SER A 91 -3.44 10.01 -10.11
C SER A 91 -3.08 11.40 -9.59
N GLN A 92 -2.42 11.49 -8.42
CA GLN A 92 -1.93 12.76 -7.89
C GLN A 92 -0.93 13.37 -8.89
N ARG A 93 -1.04 14.67 -9.20
CA ARG A 93 -0.12 15.38 -10.11
C ARG A 93 1.32 15.35 -9.60
N ARG A 94 1.49 15.39 -8.27
CA ARG A 94 2.77 15.33 -7.58
C ARG A 94 2.78 14.20 -6.54
N PRO A 95 2.86 12.94 -6.98
CA PRO A 95 2.74 11.79 -6.07
C PRO A 95 3.86 11.71 -5.02
N VAL A 96 4.94 12.47 -5.20
CA VAL A 96 6.05 12.64 -4.25
C VAL A 96 6.16 14.08 -3.73
N GLY A 97 5.21 14.95 -4.07
CA GLY A 97 5.15 16.33 -3.59
C GLY A 97 4.61 16.41 -2.15
N PRO A 98 4.50 17.63 -1.59
CA PRO A 98 3.97 17.84 -0.24
C PRO A 98 2.50 17.40 -0.15
N ILE A 99 2.06 16.97 1.05
CA ILE A 99 0.68 16.54 1.32
C ILE A 99 -0.32 17.65 0.99
N ASN A 100 0.02 18.91 1.26
CA ASN A 100 -0.87 20.06 0.99
C ASN A 100 -1.25 20.19 -0.49
N ALA A 101 -0.36 19.88 -1.43
CA ALA A 101 -0.69 19.89 -2.86
C ALA A 101 -1.74 18.81 -3.21
N ALA A 102 -1.68 17.65 -2.57
CA ALA A 102 -2.67 16.58 -2.76
C ALA A 102 -4.02 16.88 -2.08
N LEU A 103 -4.04 17.73 -1.05
CA LEU A 103 -5.29 18.19 -0.42
C LEU A 103 -6.14 19.05 -1.37
N GLU A 104 -5.51 19.94 -2.14
CA GLU A 104 -6.22 20.75 -3.14
C GLU A 104 -6.87 19.87 -4.21
N GLU A 105 -6.14 18.85 -4.65
CA GLU A 105 -6.67 17.87 -5.60
C GLU A 105 -7.81 17.04 -4.99
N LEU A 106 -7.69 16.60 -3.74
CA LEU A 106 -8.75 15.87 -3.04
C LEU A 106 -10.02 16.72 -2.89
N ASP A 107 -9.90 18.02 -2.61
CA ASP A 107 -11.05 18.92 -2.56
C ASP A 107 -11.77 18.98 -3.92
N GLU A 108 -11.04 19.08 -5.04
CA GLU A 108 -11.61 19.03 -6.38
C GLU A 108 -12.34 17.71 -6.65
N ILE A 109 -11.73 16.58 -6.25
CA ILE A 109 -12.32 15.24 -6.37
C ILE A 109 -13.61 15.12 -5.55
N ILE A 110 -13.63 15.60 -4.29
CA ILE A 110 -14.82 15.57 -3.44
C ILE A 110 -15.94 16.43 -4.04
N GLN A 111 -15.62 17.63 -4.53
CA GLN A 111 -16.60 18.49 -5.21
C GLN A 111 -17.15 17.80 -6.47
N ARG A 112 -16.30 17.15 -7.25
CA ARG A 112 -16.72 16.40 -8.44
C ARG A 112 -17.61 15.22 -8.06
N ALA A 113 -17.27 14.48 -7.02
CA ALA A 113 -18.10 13.39 -6.50
C ALA A 113 -19.49 13.90 -6.10
N ARG A 114 -19.59 15.03 -5.40
CA ARG A 114 -20.87 15.64 -5.00
C ARG A 114 -21.73 16.08 -6.18
N ARG A 115 -21.11 16.64 -7.23
CA ARG A 115 -21.84 17.02 -8.45
C ARG A 115 -22.39 15.80 -9.20
N LEU A 116 -21.62 14.72 -9.25
CA LEU A 116 -21.99 13.50 -9.98
C LEU A 116 -22.96 12.61 -9.20
N PHE A 117 -22.92 12.68 -7.88
CA PHE A 117 -23.68 11.83 -6.96
C PHE A 117 -24.33 12.68 -5.86
N PRO A 118 -25.29 13.55 -6.20
CA PRO A 118 -25.89 14.46 -5.25
C PRO A 118 -26.56 13.70 -4.10
N LYS A 119 -26.46 14.23 -2.89
CA LYS A 119 -27.04 13.67 -1.65
C LYS A 119 -26.51 12.29 -1.25
N ARG A 120 -25.44 11.77 -1.86
CA ARG A 120 -24.84 10.51 -1.45
C ARG A 120 -23.79 10.75 -0.37
N ALA A 121 -23.74 9.83 0.59
CA ALA A 121 -22.66 9.77 1.57
C ALA A 121 -21.33 9.53 0.85
N VAL A 122 -20.26 10.17 1.33
CA VAL A 122 -18.90 10.01 0.84
C VAL A 122 -18.07 9.25 1.85
N THR A 123 -17.32 8.27 1.40
CA THR A 123 -16.31 7.56 2.18
C THR A 123 -14.94 7.82 1.58
N LEU A 124 -13.98 8.20 2.42
CA LEU A 124 -12.58 8.34 2.03
C LEU A 124 -11.81 7.07 2.41
N ILE A 125 -11.14 6.45 1.45
CA ILE A 125 -10.27 5.30 1.69
C ILE A 125 -8.85 5.66 1.25
N GLY A 126 -7.92 5.73 2.22
CA GLY A 126 -6.54 6.10 1.97
C GLY A 126 -5.56 4.95 2.27
N HIS A 127 -4.63 4.71 1.34
CA HIS A 127 -3.52 3.78 1.56
C HIS A 127 -2.25 4.55 1.86
N SER A 128 -1.50 4.12 2.88
CA SER A 128 -0.19 4.71 3.20
C SER A 128 -0.29 6.24 3.38
N ARG A 129 0.55 7.02 2.71
CA ARG A 129 0.47 8.50 2.66
C ARG A 129 -0.92 9.01 2.25
N GLY A 130 -1.66 8.27 1.40
CA GLY A 130 -3.03 8.63 1.02
C GLY A 130 -3.99 8.71 2.21
N GLY A 131 -3.78 7.89 3.24
CA GLY A 131 -4.53 7.97 4.49
C GLY A 131 -4.22 9.23 5.30
N LEU A 132 -2.97 9.73 5.26
CA LEU A 132 -2.61 11.02 5.88
C LEU A 132 -3.24 12.21 5.14
N ILE A 133 -3.31 12.15 3.80
CA ILE A 133 -4.01 13.15 3.00
C ILE A 133 -5.49 13.18 3.37
N ALA A 134 -6.13 12.01 3.44
CA ALA A 134 -7.53 11.90 3.89
C ALA A 134 -7.72 12.42 5.32
N ARG A 135 -6.87 12.00 6.26
CA ARG A 135 -6.89 12.45 7.65
C ARG A 135 -6.75 13.98 7.76
N LYS A 136 -5.76 14.55 7.07
CA LYS A 136 -5.55 16.01 7.06
C LYS A 136 -6.74 16.77 6.46
N SER A 137 -7.41 16.19 5.45
CA SER A 137 -8.60 16.83 4.86
C SER A 137 -9.77 16.93 5.84
N MET A 138 -9.88 16.02 6.82
CA MET A 138 -10.95 16.04 7.83
C MET A 138 -10.87 17.24 8.77
N GLU A 139 -9.73 17.93 8.91
CA GLU A 139 -9.65 19.19 9.66
C GLU A 139 -10.63 20.26 9.14
N ARG A 140 -11.06 20.14 7.89
CA ARG A 140 -12.00 21.07 7.24
C ARG A 140 -13.47 20.71 7.48
N LYS A 141 -13.74 19.69 8.27
CA LYS A 141 -15.12 19.21 8.57
C LYS A 141 -15.97 19.07 7.30
N ILE A 142 -15.55 18.21 6.39
CA ILE A 142 -16.13 18.11 5.05
C ILE A 142 -17.57 17.56 5.11
N PRO A 143 -18.62 18.37 4.82
CA PRO A 143 -19.99 17.89 4.91
C PRO A 143 -20.24 16.69 4.03
N GLY A 144 -21.04 15.72 4.48
CA GLY A 144 -21.38 14.52 3.71
C GLY A 144 -20.32 13.41 3.69
N VAL A 145 -19.12 13.63 4.21
CA VAL A 145 -18.20 12.53 4.53
C VAL A 145 -18.76 11.77 5.73
N LYS A 146 -18.93 10.46 5.58
CA LYS A 146 -19.53 9.58 6.61
C LYS A 146 -18.59 8.49 7.09
N ALA A 147 -17.46 8.27 6.40
CA ALA A 147 -16.41 7.40 6.88
C ALA A 147 -15.03 7.81 6.38
N LEU A 148 -14.01 7.59 7.21
CA LEU A 148 -12.61 7.60 6.89
C LEU A 148 -12.01 6.24 7.20
N ILE A 149 -11.50 5.56 6.19
CA ILE A 149 -10.88 4.24 6.31
C ILE A 149 -9.43 4.33 5.85
N THR A 150 -8.50 3.87 6.67
CA THR A 150 -7.07 3.95 6.37
C THR A 150 -6.42 2.57 6.35
N LEU A 151 -5.56 2.34 5.35
CA LEU A 151 -4.87 1.07 5.13
C LEU A 151 -3.36 1.31 5.21
N SER A 152 -2.67 0.68 6.15
CA SER A 152 -1.21 0.81 6.33
C SER A 152 -0.75 2.26 6.35
N THR A 153 -1.50 3.15 7.00
CA THR A 153 -1.22 4.60 7.05
C THR A 153 -0.34 4.91 8.25
N PRO A 154 0.78 5.62 8.08
CA PRO A 154 1.67 5.96 9.20
C PRO A 154 1.12 7.15 10.02
N HIS A 155 0.09 6.93 10.84
CA HIS A 155 -0.57 7.98 11.64
C HIS A 155 0.32 8.62 12.70
N ALA A 156 1.38 7.92 13.13
CA ALA A 156 2.43 8.43 13.99
C ALA A 156 3.78 8.60 13.27
N GLY A 157 3.76 8.52 11.94
CA GLY A 157 4.96 8.60 11.10
C GLY A 157 5.62 7.25 10.83
N SER A 158 6.69 7.29 10.01
CA SER A 158 7.56 6.13 9.71
C SER A 158 9.02 6.55 9.82
N SER A 159 9.82 5.74 10.51
CA SER A 159 11.24 6.01 10.75
C SER A 159 12.15 5.53 9.60
N LEU A 160 11.61 4.93 8.55
CA LEU A 160 12.39 4.33 7.46
C LEU A 160 13.32 5.32 6.75
N SER A 161 12.93 6.59 6.63
CA SER A 161 13.78 7.60 6.00
C SER A 161 15.10 7.83 6.75
N ARG A 162 15.18 7.49 8.06
CA ARG A 162 16.42 7.59 8.86
C ARG A 162 17.45 6.53 8.47
N ILE A 163 17.02 5.42 7.89
CA ILE A 163 17.89 4.29 7.58
C ILE A 163 18.14 4.09 6.08
N GLY A 164 17.46 4.86 5.20
CA GLY A 164 17.57 4.72 3.75
C GLY A 164 19.02 4.68 3.27
N LYS A 165 19.84 5.62 3.72
CA LYS A 165 21.29 5.66 3.41
C LYS A 165 22.07 4.45 3.94
N ARG A 166 21.63 3.83 5.05
CA ARG A 166 22.27 2.63 5.63
C ARG A 166 21.86 1.36 4.90
N LEU A 167 20.75 1.37 4.18
CA LEU A 167 20.28 0.24 3.38
C LEU A 167 20.83 0.24 1.94
N SER A 168 21.48 1.32 1.50
CA SER A 168 22.07 1.40 0.15
C SER A 168 23.11 0.31 -0.15
N PRO A 169 23.99 -0.12 0.80
CA PRO A 169 24.91 -1.26 0.58
C PRO A 169 24.16 -2.57 0.33
N LEU A 170 22.94 -2.69 0.85
CA LEU A 170 22.09 -3.86 0.68
C LEU A 170 21.64 -4.05 -0.77
N SER A 171 21.34 -2.95 -1.48
CA SER A 171 20.98 -3.00 -2.91
C SER A 171 22.16 -3.49 -3.77
N ALA A 172 23.39 -3.09 -3.43
CA ALA A 172 24.60 -3.52 -4.12
C ALA A 172 24.89 -5.01 -3.88
N PHE A 173 24.75 -5.47 -2.63
CA PHE A 173 24.93 -6.88 -2.25
C PHE A 173 23.92 -7.79 -2.96
N LEU A 174 22.66 -7.38 -3.05
CA LEU A 174 21.61 -8.13 -3.73
C LEU A 174 21.82 -8.23 -5.22
N LYS A 175 22.36 -7.19 -5.87
CA LYS A 175 22.75 -7.25 -7.28
C LYS A 175 23.77 -8.36 -7.54
N GLY A 176 24.67 -8.62 -6.60
CA GLY A 176 25.69 -9.66 -6.72
C GLY A 176 25.18 -11.10 -6.49
N LEU A 177 24.07 -11.27 -5.77
CA LEU A 177 23.54 -12.59 -5.40
C LEU A 177 22.49 -13.15 -6.39
N LEU A 178 21.95 -12.33 -7.26
CA LEU A 178 20.85 -12.73 -8.14
C LEU A 178 21.37 -13.24 -9.50
N PRO A 179 20.77 -14.30 -10.05
CA PRO A 179 21.05 -14.76 -11.40
C PRO A 179 20.76 -13.65 -12.43
N LYS A 180 21.55 -13.60 -13.50
CA LYS A 180 21.45 -12.57 -14.55
C LYS A 180 20.04 -12.44 -15.13
N ASP A 181 19.28 -13.52 -15.21
CA ASP A 181 17.91 -13.57 -15.76
C ASP A 181 16.85 -12.94 -14.86
N THR A 182 17.12 -12.83 -13.55
CA THR A 182 16.25 -12.17 -12.56
C THR A 182 16.75 -10.77 -12.18
N HIS A 183 17.92 -10.37 -12.67
CA HIS A 183 18.59 -9.11 -12.33
C HIS A 183 17.74 -7.88 -12.63
N ASN A 184 17.01 -7.86 -13.74
CA ASN A 184 16.28 -6.68 -14.16
C ASN A 184 15.11 -6.36 -13.21
N THR A 185 14.26 -7.34 -12.90
CA THR A 185 13.05 -7.08 -12.08
C THR A 185 13.37 -6.87 -10.60
N VAL A 186 14.22 -7.72 -10.01
CA VAL A 186 14.52 -7.63 -8.56
C VAL A 186 15.49 -6.49 -8.28
N SER A 187 16.48 -6.27 -9.15
CA SER A 187 17.40 -5.13 -9.07
C SER A 187 16.66 -3.80 -9.21
N GLU A 188 15.65 -3.75 -10.07
CA GLU A 188 14.82 -2.55 -10.27
C GLU A 188 13.91 -2.27 -9.08
N VAL A 189 13.29 -3.30 -8.50
CA VAL A 189 12.50 -3.19 -7.26
C VAL A 189 13.36 -2.66 -6.11
N LEU A 190 14.57 -3.22 -5.94
CA LEU A 190 15.47 -2.81 -4.86
C LEU A 190 16.01 -1.38 -5.05
N LYS A 191 16.38 -1.02 -6.27
CA LYS A 191 16.80 0.35 -6.59
C LYS A 191 15.67 1.34 -6.28
N ASN A 192 14.45 1.02 -6.69
CA ASN A 192 13.29 1.89 -6.45
C ASN A 192 12.94 1.99 -4.97
N LEU A 193 13.12 0.92 -4.19
CA LEU A 193 12.99 0.98 -2.73
C LEU A 193 14.07 1.87 -2.10
N THR A 194 15.31 1.81 -2.59
CA THR A 194 16.39 2.69 -2.11
C THR A 194 16.10 4.14 -2.47
N ASP A 195 15.73 4.41 -3.72
CA ASP A 195 15.37 5.75 -4.20
C ASP A 195 14.17 6.32 -3.40
N LEU A 196 13.21 5.46 -3.02
CA LEU A 196 12.10 5.81 -2.13
C LEU A 196 12.61 6.22 -0.74
N LEU A 197 13.45 5.38 -0.14
CA LEU A 197 13.94 5.57 1.24
C LEU A 197 14.83 6.81 1.38
N GLU A 198 15.49 7.23 0.30
CA GLU A 198 16.33 8.44 0.26
C GLU A 198 15.54 9.70 -0.15
N GLY A 199 14.32 9.55 -0.62
CA GLY A 199 13.48 10.64 -1.14
C GLY A 199 13.08 11.68 -0.09
N SER A 200 13.06 12.97 -0.49
CA SER A 200 12.64 14.10 0.38
C SER A 200 11.20 13.96 0.88
N ALA A 201 10.34 13.32 0.11
CA ALA A 201 8.94 13.10 0.45
C ALA A 201 8.74 12.19 1.69
N LEU A 202 9.70 11.29 1.99
CA LEU A 202 9.66 10.50 3.23
C LEU A 202 10.00 11.32 4.49
N LYS A 203 10.73 12.43 4.34
CA LYS A 203 11.04 13.31 5.49
C LYS A 203 9.76 13.89 6.10
N GLU A 204 8.77 14.22 5.26
CA GLU A 204 7.45 14.69 5.72
C GLU A 204 6.72 13.63 6.55
N LEU A 205 6.97 12.34 6.25
CA LEU A 205 6.37 11.21 6.95
C LEU A 205 7.14 10.78 8.22
N MET A 206 8.24 11.47 8.57
CA MET A 206 8.99 11.15 9.79
C MET A 206 8.19 11.50 11.04
N PRO A 207 8.28 10.67 12.09
CA PRO A 207 7.75 11.03 13.40
C PRO A 207 8.30 12.39 13.86
N GLY A 208 7.40 13.30 14.30
CA GLY A 208 7.78 14.64 14.73
C GLY A 208 8.15 15.62 13.62
N SER A 209 7.85 15.30 12.34
CA SER A 209 7.97 16.27 11.24
C SER A 209 6.97 17.42 11.40
N ASP A 210 7.23 18.53 10.66
CA ASP A 210 6.33 19.68 10.62
C ASP A 210 4.90 19.29 10.27
N PHE A 211 4.72 18.25 9.41
CA PHE A 211 3.40 17.75 9.09
C PHE A 211 2.66 17.28 10.34
N PHE A 212 3.28 16.41 11.16
CA PHE A 212 2.63 15.88 12.37
C PHE A 212 2.49 16.93 13.47
N MET A 213 3.46 17.84 13.62
CA MET A 213 3.37 18.94 14.59
C MET A 213 2.23 19.91 14.27
N ASN A 214 1.91 20.10 12.98
CA ASN A 214 0.86 20.99 12.50
C ASN A 214 -0.46 20.27 12.17
N LEU A 215 -0.58 19.00 12.50
CA LEU A 215 -1.81 18.24 12.29
C LEU A 215 -2.79 18.53 13.43
N LYS A 216 -3.81 19.35 13.15
CA LYS A 216 -4.85 19.79 14.10
C LYS A 216 -6.14 19.05 13.85
N ASP A 217 -6.08 17.74 13.87
CA ASP A 217 -7.23 16.91 13.56
C ASP A 217 -7.93 16.41 14.83
N SER A 218 -9.23 16.25 14.71
CA SER A 218 -10.11 15.66 15.72
C SER A 218 -11.21 14.86 15.00
N PRO A 219 -11.80 13.86 15.66
CA PRO A 219 -12.94 13.17 15.08
C PRO A 219 -14.13 14.13 14.88
N ASP A 220 -14.84 13.92 13.79
CA ASP A 220 -16.13 14.59 13.53
C ASP A 220 -17.27 13.69 13.97
N ASP A 221 -18.29 14.27 14.60
CA ASP A 221 -19.49 13.55 15.00
C ASP A 221 -20.23 12.99 13.77
N GLY A 222 -20.64 11.72 13.85
CA GLY A 222 -21.35 11.02 12.78
C GLY A 222 -20.48 10.62 11.59
N VAL A 223 -19.14 10.61 11.75
CA VAL A 223 -18.19 10.01 10.83
C VAL A 223 -17.62 8.75 11.45
N LYS A 224 -17.68 7.63 10.73
CA LYS A 224 -17.07 6.35 11.14
C LYS A 224 -15.58 6.35 10.81
N TYR A 225 -14.75 5.97 11.76
CA TYR A 225 -13.30 5.90 11.60
C TYR A 225 -12.81 4.47 11.76
N MET A 226 -12.10 3.96 10.75
CA MET A 226 -11.54 2.62 10.76
C MET A 226 -10.11 2.61 10.22
N SER A 227 -9.23 1.84 10.84
CA SER A 227 -7.85 1.68 10.38
C SER A 227 -7.42 0.23 10.33
N PHE A 228 -6.52 -0.07 9.39
CA PHE A 228 -5.92 -1.39 9.21
C PHE A 228 -4.40 -1.27 9.15
N GLY A 229 -3.71 -2.17 9.84
CA GLY A 229 -2.27 -2.29 9.81
C GLY A 229 -1.81 -3.64 9.29
N GLY A 230 -0.61 -3.67 8.69
CA GLY A 230 0.08 -4.90 8.32
C GLY A 230 1.18 -5.25 9.33
N THR A 231 1.42 -6.55 9.51
CA THR A 231 2.46 -7.07 10.42
C THR A 231 3.45 -7.99 9.73
N LYS A 232 3.40 -8.09 8.40
CA LYS A 232 4.28 -8.94 7.61
C LYS A 232 5.25 -8.10 6.79
N THR A 233 6.54 -8.23 7.06
CA THR A 233 7.60 -7.50 6.36
C THR A 233 7.91 -8.09 4.99
N GLU A 234 7.67 -9.40 4.78
CA GLU A 234 7.96 -10.10 3.54
C GLU A 234 7.25 -9.49 2.32
N LEU A 235 8.03 -9.00 1.38
CA LEU A 235 7.55 -8.49 0.09
C LEU A 235 7.63 -9.55 -1.00
N LEU A 236 8.71 -10.34 -1.01
CA LEU A 236 9.02 -11.27 -2.08
C LEU A 236 9.81 -12.46 -1.54
N THR A 237 9.50 -13.66 -2.02
CA THR A 237 10.26 -14.89 -1.73
C THR A 237 10.81 -15.49 -3.02
N LEU A 238 12.12 -15.75 -3.04
CA LEU A 238 12.78 -16.52 -4.07
C LEU A 238 12.85 -18.00 -3.67
N TYR A 239 12.50 -18.87 -4.59
CA TYR A 239 12.50 -20.32 -4.39
C TYR A 239 13.52 -20.99 -5.30
N LYS A 240 14.21 -22.01 -4.76
CA LYS A 240 15.03 -22.97 -5.53
C LYS A 240 14.31 -24.31 -5.59
N TRP A 241 14.30 -24.92 -6.76
CA TRP A 241 13.73 -26.24 -6.92
C TRP A 241 14.68 -27.33 -6.39
N LYS A 242 14.17 -28.20 -5.54
CA LYS A 242 14.86 -29.41 -5.07
C LYS A 242 14.13 -30.64 -5.55
N LYS A 243 14.87 -31.58 -6.20
CA LYS A 243 14.32 -32.88 -6.60
C LYS A 243 14.12 -33.76 -5.36
N GLN A 244 12.96 -34.39 -5.24
CA GLN A 244 12.62 -35.40 -4.24
C GLN A 244 11.79 -36.49 -4.93
N GLY A 245 12.37 -37.71 -5.16
CA GLY A 245 11.77 -38.71 -6.02
C GLY A 245 11.57 -38.16 -7.44
N ASP A 246 10.37 -38.35 -8.00
CA ASP A 246 10.00 -37.90 -9.34
C ASP A 246 9.50 -36.48 -9.45
N LYS A 247 9.49 -35.74 -8.33
CA LYS A 247 8.96 -34.36 -8.28
C LYS A 247 10.01 -33.37 -7.81
N PHE A 248 9.85 -32.13 -8.29
CA PHE A 248 10.60 -30.98 -7.82
C PHE A 248 9.75 -30.16 -6.83
N TYR A 249 10.32 -29.86 -5.68
CA TYR A 249 9.69 -29.07 -4.62
C TYR A 249 10.35 -27.71 -4.48
N PRO A 250 9.57 -26.61 -4.40
CA PRO A 250 10.13 -25.29 -4.18
C PRO A 250 10.56 -25.12 -2.72
N LYS A 251 11.83 -24.83 -2.49
CA LYS A 251 12.37 -24.43 -1.18
C LYS A 251 12.67 -22.93 -1.19
N PRO A 252 12.21 -22.15 -0.20
CA PRO A 252 12.57 -20.76 -0.08
C PRO A 252 14.08 -20.65 0.17
N VAL A 253 14.76 -19.75 -0.55
CA VAL A 253 16.19 -19.49 -0.40
C VAL A 253 16.48 -18.05 -0.02
N LEU A 254 15.59 -17.13 -0.37
CA LEU A 254 15.70 -15.72 -0.01
C LEU A 254 14.30 -15.14 0.20
N ILE A 255 14.08 -14.53 1.34
CA ILE A 255 12.87 -13.79 1.69
C ILE A 255 13.25 -12.32 1.81
N ILE A 256 12.69 -11.46 0.99
CA ILE A 256 13.01 -10.05 0.96
C ILE A 256 11.91 -9.28 1.73
N PRO A 257 12.27 -8.42 2.68
CA PRO A 257 13.63 -8.11 3.16
C PRO A 257 14.17 -9.05 4.25
N ASP A 258 13.38 -9.95 4.79
CA ASP A 258 13.65 -10.68 6.04
C ASP A 258 15.02 -11.39 6.08
N SER A 259 15.43 -12.01 4.96
CA SER A 259 16.73 -12.68 4.89
C SER A 259 17.90 -11.71 4.91
N LEU A 260 17.68 -10.46 4.53
CA LEU A 260 18.70 -9.43 4.40
C LEU A 260 18.87 -8.65 5.69
N ILE A 261 17.78 -8.42 6.40
CA ILE A 261 17.83 -7.72 7.69
C ILE A 261 18.49 -8.57 8.79
N LYS A 262 18.54 -9.91 8.62
CA LYS A 262 19.23 -10.81 9.55
C LYS A 262 20.73 -10.58 9.69
N ILE A 263 21.36 -9.91 8.70
CA ILE A 263 22.78 -9.55 8.79
C ILE A 263 23.02 -8.28 9.61
N PHE A 264 21.96 -7.54 9.96
CA PHE A 264 22.05 -6.36 10.80
C PHE A 264 21.74 -6.69 12.27
N PRO A 265 22.39 -6.06 13.24
CA PRO A 265 22.00 -6.16 14.65
C PRO A 265 20.53 -5.74 14.82
N ALA A 266 19.74 -6.54 15.53
CA ALA A 266 18.31 -6.28 15.75
C ALA A 266 18.05 -4.91 16.42
N SER A 267 18.99 -4.40 17.21
CA SER A 267 18.94 -3.08 17.85
C SER A 267 19.01 -1.91 16.87
N LEU A 268 19.57 -2.13 15.67
CA LEU A 268 19.71 -1.11 14.63
C LEU A 268 18.55 -1.13 13.63
N LEU A 269 17.70 -2.14 13.69
CA LEU A 269 16.55 -2.28 12.78
C LEU A 269 15.36 -1.49 13.31
N PRO A 270 14.75 -0.65 12.48
CA PRO A 270 13.47 -0.02 12.83
C PRO A 270 12.35 -1.06 12.89
N ASP A 271 11.34 -0.77 13.68
CA ASP A 271 10.24 -1.71 13.94
C ASP A 271 9.39 -2.00 12.68
N GLU A 272 9.39 -1.10 11.70
CA GLU A 272 8.79 -1.32 10.37
C GLU A 272 9.32 -2.58 9.67
N LEU A 273 10.61 -2.90 9.90
CA LEU A 273 11.29 -4.05 9.30
C LEU A 273 11.33 -5.28 10.19
N LYS A 274 10.78 -5.21 11.41
CA LYS A 274 10.75 -6.37 12.32
C LYS A 274 9.49 -7.19 12.07
N PRO A 275 9.62 -8.52 11.83
CA PRO A 275 8.46 -9.40 11.68
C PRO A 275 7.50 -9.30 12.86
N GLY A 276 6.21 -9.17 12.58
CA GLY A 276 5.17 -9.01 13.60
C GLY A 276 4.97 -7.57 14.10
N LYS A 277 5.91 -6.65 13.85
CA LYS A 277 5.84 -5.25 14.29
C LYS A 277 5.46 -4.26 13.20
N GLY A 278 5.74 -4.58 11.95
CA GLY A 278 5.43 -3.72 10.81
C GLY A 278 5.21 -4.49 9.52
N ASP A 279 4.85 -3.73 8.50
CA ASP A 279 4.48 -4.22 7.16
C ASP A 279 5.55 -3.94 6.09
N PHE A 280 6.76 -3.65 6.51
CA PHE A 280 7.90 -3.17 5.74
C PHE A 280 8.00 -1.63 5.65
N MET A 281 6.90 -0.88 5.61
CA MET A 281 6.89 0.58 5.47
C MET A 281 6.36 1.31 6.70
N VAL A 282 5.47 0.69 7.43
CA VAL A 282 4.75 1.27 8.57
C VAL A 282 4.71 0.27 9.71
N THR A 283 4.89 0.72 10.94
CA THR A 283 4.68 -0.14 12.10
C THR A 283 3.19 -0.38 12.33
N ALA A 284 2.84 -1.55 12.87
CA ALA A 284 1.47 -1.86 13.26
C ALA A 284 0.92 -0.82 14.26
N GLU A 285 1.76 -0.34 15.17
CA GLU A 285 1.42 0.71 16.12
C GLU A 285 1.14 2.04 15.43
N SER A 286 2.02 2.49 14.52
CA SER A 286 1.83 3.74 13.76
C SER A 286 0.62 3.70 12.83
N SER A 287 0.15 2.51 12.44
CA SER A 287 -1.04 2.36 11.59
C SER A 287 -2.37 2.57 12.32
N VAL A 288 -2.35 2.72 13.64
CA VAL A 288 -3.55 3.00 14.45
C VAL A 288 -3.95 4.46 14.28
N LEU A 289 -5.14 4.71 13.74
CA LEU A 289 -5.72 6.05 13.78
C LEU A 289 -6.20 6.32 15.22
N PRO A 290 -5.77 7.41 15.89
CA PRO A 290 -5.98 7.60 17.34
C PRO A 290 -7.43 7.51 17.82
N TRP A 291 -8.38 7.84 16.97
CA TRP A 291 -9.83 7.80 17.28
C TRP A 291 -10.62 6.83 16.43
N ALA A 292 -9.96 5.83 15.86
CA ALA A 292 -10.67 4.80 15.11
C ALA A 292 -11.56 3.99 16.05
N GLU A 293 -12.83 3.84 15.67
CA GLU A 293 -13.78 2.94 16.35
C GLU A 293 -13.30 1.49 16.30
N LYS A 294 -12.57 1.15 15.23
CA LYS A 294 -12.01 -0.18 15.03
C LYS A 294 -10.66 -0.11 14.34
N HIS A 295 -9.66 -0.77 14.92
CA HIS A 295 -8.38 -1.03 14.29
C HIS A 295 -8.14 -2.52 14.15
N ILE A 296 -7.61 -2.97 13.01
CA ILE A 296 -7.32 -4.39 12.76
C ILE A 296 -5.91 -4.54 12.19
N ASN A 297 -5.05 -5.24 12.94
CA ASN A 297 -3.76 -5.70 12.44
C ASN A 297 -3.90 -7.05 11.73
N LEU A 298 -3.26 -7.18 10.56
CA LEU A 298 -3.34 -8.36 9.70
C LEU A 298 -1.94 -8.84 9.30
N PRO A 299 -1.74 -10.15 9.10
CA PRO A 299 -0.46 -10.70 8.65
C PRO A 299 -0.26 -10.47 7.13
N VAL A 300 -0.27 -9.21 6.72
CA VAL A 300 -0.08 -8.74 5.33
C VAL A 300 1.04 -7.71 5.28
N ASN A 301 1.66 -7.56 4.12
CA ASN A 301 2.63 -6.49 3.88
C ASN A 301 1.95 -5.21 3.37
N HIS A 302 2.72 -4.14 3.29
CA HIS A 302 2.28 -2.79 2.92
C HIS A 302 1.48 -2.71 1.62
N ILE A 303 1.79 -3.58 0.65
CA ILE A 303 1.13 -3.58 -0.66
C ILE A 303 -0.08 -4.52 -0.68
N SER A 304 0.08 -5.71 -0.09
CA SER A 304 -0.94 -6.77 -0.18
C SER A 304 -2.22 -6.48 0.63
N ILE A 305 -2.19 -5.48 1.49
CA ILE A 305 -3.35 -5.07 2.31
C ILE A 305 -4.58 -4.72 1.46
N ILE A 306 -4.39 -4.13 0.26
CA ILE A 306 -5.50 -3.66 -0.59
C ILE A 306 -6.29 -4.77 -1.30
N TRP A 307 -5.78 -6.00 -1.30
CA TRP A 307 -6.49 -7.18 -1.80
C TRP A 307 -6.72 -8.25 -0.74
N ASN A 308 -6.52 -7.89 0.53
CA ASN A 308 -6.79 -8.81 1.63
C ASN A 308 -8.30 -8.96 1.84
N ARG A 309 -8.80 -10.19 1.82
CA ARG A 309 -10.23 -10.48 1.93
C ARG A 309 -10.86 -9.95 3.22
N ARG A 310 -10.12 -10.00 4.34
CA ARG A 310 -10.65 -9.50 5.62
C ARG A 310 -10.79 -7.99 5.62
N VAL A 311 -9.87 -7.27 4.99
CA VAL A 311 -10.00 -5.82 4.76
C VAL A 311 -11.23 -5.54 3.90
N ILE A 312 -11.34 -6.23 2.75
CA ILE A 312 -12.45 -6.05 1.82
C ILE A 312 -13.80 -6.26 2.50
N ASN A 313 -13.95 -7.38 3.21
CA ASN A 313 -15.21 -7.70 3.89
C ASN A 313 -15.55 -6.66 4.98
N SER A 314 -14.59 -6.28 5.81
CA SER A 314 -14.83 -5.29 6.88
C SER A 314 -15.15 -3.90 6.32
N VAL A 315 -14.54 -3.50 5.22
CA VAL A 315 -14.84 -2.23 4.56
C VAL A 315 -16.23 -2.26 3.92
N THR A 316 -16.58 -3.36 3.23
CA THR A 316 -17.92 -3.52 2.64
C THR A 316 -19.00 -3.44 3.70
N GLU A 317 -18.82 -4.12 4.84
CA GLU A 317 -19.77 -4.07 5.98
C GLU A 317 -20.00 -2.65 6.50
N VAL A 318 -18.91 -1.85 6.64
CA VAL A 318 -19.04 -0.45 7.05
C VAL A 318 -19.82 0.38 6.03
N LEU A 319 -19.55 0.15 4.73
CA LEU A 319 -20.21 0.89 3.64
C LEU A 319 -21.70 0.53 3.48
N GLU A 320 -22.08 -0.70 3.76
CA GLU A 320 -23.50 -1.13 3.76
C GLU A 320 -24.30 -0.54 4.93
N GLY A 321 -23.62 -0.10 5.98
CA GLY A 321 -24.22 0.57 7.14
C GLY A 321 -24.24 2.11 7.06
N ILE A 322 -23.89 2.69 5.89
CA ILE A 322 -23.91 4.14 5.61
C ILE A 322 -25.02 4.46 4.62
#